data_2603cb26bbe0d6f2518c413011c33228
#
_entry.id   2603cb26bbe0d6f2518c413011c33228
#
_cell.length_a   1.000
_cell.length_b   1.000
_cell.length_c   1.000
_cell.angle_alpha   90.00
_cell.angle_beta   90.00
_cell.angle_gamma   90.00
#
_symmetry.space_group_name_H-M   'P 1'
#
loop_
_entity.id
_entity.type
_entity.pdbx_description
1 polymer ?
#
loop_
_entity_poly.entity_id
_entity_poly.type
_entity_poly.pdbx_seq_one_letter_code
_entity_poly.pdbx_strand_id
1 'polypeptide(L)'
;YISADSPTRSLRTARSAAGEQYLLVGGNGHPTGKKNPTHQHVDDLARWAHANFQVSEFTHRWSAQDYSSVDLLPQIGRAPLGPSGLLMATGMGKWGMTNGSAAGLILADIITGQEKPWAAALKPRLAGSIPGLGKFARLNAEVGVKLLKGWAVEPRLTPDSESQEGRGAVRRHVPAPQAVST
;
A
#
# COMPACT_ATOMS: atom_id res chain seq x y z
N TYR A 1 4.65 18.65 9.08
CA TYR A 1 4.01 19.45 8.02
C TYR A 1 3.46 18.53 6.92
N ILE A 2 2.27 18.82 6.46
CA ILE A 2 1.66 18.19 5.27
C ILE A 2 1.08 19.32 4.43
N SER A 3 1.40 19.37 3.13
CA SER A 3 0.85 20.39 2.24
C SER A 3 -0.59 20.04 1.84
N ALA A 4 -1.40 21.08 1.61
CA ALA A 4 -2.72 20.95 1.00
C ALA A 4 -2.64 20.94 -0.54
N ASP A 5 -1.48 21.27 -1.11
CA ASP A 5 -1.28 21.36 -2.55
C ASP A 5 -1.21 19.99 -3.24
N SER A 6 -1.35 20.00 -4.56
CA SER A 6 -1.13 18.83 -5.39
C SER A 6 0.15 19.01 -6.23
N PRO A 7 1.07 18.05 -6.20
CA PRO A 7 1.08 16.81 -5.41
C PRO A 7 1.36 17.08 -3.92
N THR A 8 0.60 16.39 -3.06
CA THR A 8 0.78 16.50 -1.59
C THR A 8 2.20 16.11 -1.19
N ARG A 9 2.78 16.91 -0.31
CA ARG A 9 4.11 16.68 0.28
C ARG A 9 4.05 16.70 1.79
N SER A 10 4.88 15.92 2.42
CA SER A 10 5.02 15.90 3.87
C SER A 10 6.47 16.04 4.29
N LEU A 11 6.67 16.71 5.41
CA LEU A 11 7.99 16.95 6.00
C LEU A 11 7.92 16.63 7.48
N ARG A 12 8.92 15.92 7.95
CA ARG A 12 9.15 15.75 9.39
C ARG A 12 10.62 15.51 9.66
N THR A 13 11.06 15.79 10.87
CA THR A 13 12.39 15.42 11.33
C THR A 13 12.36 14.07 12.02
N ALA A 14 13.45 13.35 11.96
CA ALA A 14 13.71 12.14 12.74
C ALA A 14 15.15 12.16 13.26
N ARG A 15 15.40 11.34 14.29
CA ARG A 15 16.76 11.14 14.81
C ARG A 15 17.13 9.66 14.67
N SER A 16 18.37 9.41 14.27
CA SER A 16 18.95 8.07 14.35
C SER A 16 19.26 7.68 15.81
N ALA A 17 19.54 6.40 16.02
CA ALA A 17 20.03 5.93 17.33
C ALA A 17 21.37 6.60 17.73
N ALA A 18 22.17 7.07 16.77
CA ALA A 18 23.40 7.81 16.99
C ALA A 18 23.17 9.32 17.27
N GLY A 19 21.91 9.79 17.26
CA GLY A 19 21.56 11.19 17.51
C GLY A 19 21.58 12.11 16.30
N GLU A 20 21.91 11.60 15.10
CA GLU A 20 21.91 12.38 13.86
C GLU A 20 20.51 12.82 13.50
N GLN A 21 20.38 14.03 12.99
CA GLN A 21 19.10 14.56 12.53
C GLN A 21 18.90 14.32 11.03
N TYR A 22 17.74 13.79 10.69
CA TYR A 22 17.31 13.58 9.32
C TYR A 22 16.07 14.40 9.02
N LEU A 23 16.00 14.91 7.79
CA LEU A 23 14.78 15.42 7.20
C LEU A 23 14.13 14.30 6.40
N LEU A 24 12.92 13.87 6.80
CA LEU A 24 12.11 12.96 6.03
C LEU A 24 11.18 13.75 5.10
N VAL A 25 11.31 13.51 3.81
CA VAL A 25 10.48 14.13 2.78
C VAL A 25 9.61 13.04 2.16
N GLY A 26 8.31 13.19 2.25
CA GLY A 26 7.34 12.28 1.65
C GLY A 26 6.48 12.97 0.60
N GLY A 27 5.98 12.20 -0.36
CA GLY A 27 5.09 12.75 -1.38
C GLY A 27 5.09 11.95 -2.68
N ASN A 28 4.64 12.59 -3.74
CA ASN A 28 4.55 12.02 -5.08
C ASN A 28 3.82 10.66 -5.15
N GLY A 29 2.81 10.45 -4.28
CA GLY A 29 1.99 9.26 -4.30
C GLY A 29 1.32 9.06 -5.66
N HIS A 30 1.37 7.83 -6.16
CA HIS A 30 0.83 7.46 -7.47
C HIS A 30 0.14 6.10 -7.39
N PRO A 31 -0.85 5.83 -8.24
CA PRO A 31 -1.48 4.52 -8.32
C PRO A 31 -0.47 3.45 -8.75
N THR A 32 -0.34 2.41 -7.94
CA THR A 32 0.55 1.28 -8.21
C THR A 32 0.24 0.62 -9.56
N GLY A 33 1.28 0.26 -10.31
CA GLY A 33 1.15 -0.46 -11.58
C GLY A 33 0.67 0.41 -12.76
N LYS A 34 0.60 1.74 -12.62
CA LYS A 34 0.42 2.66 -13.76
C LYS A 34 1.74 2.96 -14.46
N LYS A 35 1.65 3.58 -15.65
CA LYS A 35 2.72 3.68 -16.66
C LYS A 35 4.07 4.27 -16.21
N ASN A 36 4.10 5.05 -15.14
CA ASN A 36 5.34 5.69 -14.71
C ASN A 36 6.03 4.80 -13.66
N PRO A 37 7.29 4.45 -13.87
CA PRO A 37 8.04 3.65 -12.90
C PRO A 37 8.25 4.42 -11.60
N THR A 38 8.19 3.73 -10.48
CA THR A 38 8.27 4.29 -9.13
C THR A 38 9.51 5.18 -8.92
N HIS A 39 10.65 4.82 -9.52
CA HIS A 39 11.88 5.60 -9.39
C HIS A 39 11.73 7.05 -9.90
N GLN A 40 10.96 7.30 -10.96
CA GLN A 40 10.72 8.67 -11.44
C GLN A 40 10.01 9.52 -10.40
N HIS A 41 9.05 8.96 -9.68
CA HIS A 41 8.36 9.68 -8.60
C HIS A 41 9.28 9.97 -7.41
N VAL A 42 10.21 9.06 -7.12
CA VAL A 42 11.24 9.26 -6.09
C VAL A 42 12.23 10.35 -6.52
N ASP A 43 12.69 10.34 -7.77
CA ASP A 43 13.60 11.34 -8.30
C ASP A 43 12.96 12.73 -8.37
N ASP A 44 11.68 12.81 -8.73
CA ASP A 44 10.92 14.07 -8.71
C ASP A 44 10.81 14.64 -7.31
N LEU A 45 10.58 13.77 -6.31
CA LEU A 45 10.54 14.17 -4.91
C LEU A 45 11.92 14.66 -4.44
N ALA A 46 12.98 13.98 -4.83
CA ALA A 46 14.36 14.35 -4.52
C ALA A 46 14.72 15.71 -5.14
N ARG A 47 14.39 15.95 -6.41
CA ARG A 47 14.59 17.25 -7.08
C ARG A 47 13.84 18.37 -6.37
N TRP A 48 12.61 18.12 -5.98
CA TRP A 48 11.82 19.10 -5.21
C TRP A 48 12.47 19.39 -3.86
N ALA A 49 12.96 18.38 -3.16
CA ALA A 49 13.63 18.56 -1.87
C ALA A 49 14.89 19.41 -2.00
N HIS A 50 15.74 19.14 -2.99
CA HIS A 50 16.93 19.98 -3.27
C HIS A 50 16.58 21.42 -3.64
N ALA A 51 15.49 21.65 -4.36
CA ALA A 51 15.08 22.99 -4.76
C ALA A 51 14.54 23.85 -3.61
N ASN A 52 14.09 23.21 -2.52
CA ASN A 52 13.41 23.91 -1.43
C ASN A 52 14.15 23.86 -0.08
N PHE A 53 15.13 22.98 0.05
CA PHE A 53 15.88 22.78 1.31
C PHE A 53 17.37 22.60 1.03
N GLN A 54 18.19 22.97 2.00
CA GLN A 54 19.62 22.67 1.98
C GLN A 54 19.83 21.20 2.33
N VAL A 55 19.73 20.33 1.33
CA VAL A 55 19.94 18.88 1.46
C VAL A 55 21.34 18.56 0.94
N SER A 56 22.17 17.95 1.76
CA SER A 56 23.52 17.53 1.37
C SER A 56 23.49 16.24 0.54
N GLU A 57 22.74 15.24 1.02
CA GLU A 57 22.63 13.94 0.37
C GLU A 57 21.33 13.23 0.75
N PHE A 58 20.97 12.22 -0.02
CA PHE A 58 19.88 11.31 0.31
C PHE A 58 20.45 9.97 0.78
N THR A 59 20.46 9.75 2.07
CA THR A 59 20.98 8.53 2.69
C THR A 59 20.04 7.33 2.53
N HIS A 60 18.73 7.57 2.49
CA HIS A 60 17.72 6.51 2.40
C HIS A 60 16.61 6.91 1.44
N ARG A 61 16.13 5.95 0.66
CA ARG A 61 14.99 6.09 -0.25
C ARG A 61 14.13 4.85 -0.15
N TRP A 62 12.81 5.02 -0.06
CA TRP A 62 11.88 3.90 -0.08
C TRP A 62 10.54 4.31 -0.66
N SER A 63 9.76 3.31 -1.01
CA SER A 63 8.38 3.47 -1.43
C SER A 63 7.53 2.46 -0.66
N ALA A 64 6.33 2.88 -0.28
CA ALA A 64 5.39 2.04 0.42
C ALA A 64 4.02 2.11 -0.26
N GLN A 65 3.29 1.00 -0.22
CA GLN A 65 1.93 0.92 -0.74
C GLN A 65 0.94 0.97 0.41
N ASP A 66 -0.18 1.62 0.17
CA ASP A 66 -1.35 1.59 1.03
C ASP A 66 -2.61 1.21 0.25
N TYR A 67 -3.60 0.75 0.97
CA TYR A 67 -4.91 0.42 0.40
C TYR A 67 -5.93 1.42 0.90
N SER A 68 -6.73 1.96 -0.04
CA SER A 68 -7.89 2.76 0.28
C SER A 68 -9.15 1.99 -0.11
N SER A 69 -10.12 1.96 0.78
CA SER A 69 -11.45 1.46 0.47
C SER A 69 -12.17 2.39 -0.50
N VAL A 70 -13.22 1.91 -1.14
CA VAL A 70 -13.99 2.71 -2.14
C VAL A 70 -14.67 3.92 -1.49
N ASP A 71 -15.10 3.77 -0.25
CA ASP A 71 -15.76 4.80 0.55
C ASP A 71 -14.81 5.58 1.46
N LEU A 72 -13.50 5.35 1.32
CA LEU A 72 -12.43 5.99 2.08
C LEU A 72 -12.44 5.72 3.59
N LEU A 73 -13.29 4.79 4.06
CA LEU A 73 -13.32 4.38 5.46
C LEU A 73 -12.59 3.04 5.63
N PRO A 74 -11.76 2.86 6.65
CA PRO A 74 -11.18 1.56 6.98
C PRO A 74 -12.25 0.50 7.16
N GLN A 75 -11.89 -0.74 6.91
CA GLN A 75 -12.74 -1.90 7.16
C GLN A 75 -12.06 -2.80 8.20
N ILE A 76 -12.66 -2.87 9.38
CA ILE A 76 -12.07 -3.53 10.53
C ILE A 76 -13.15 -4.40 11.21
N GLY A 77 -12.87 -5.68 11.37
CA GLY A 77 -13.81 -6.59 12.03
C GLY A 77 -13.80 -7.99 11.44
N ARG A 78 -14.92 -8.70 11.57
CA ARG A 78 -15.08 -10.02 10.98
C ARG A 78 -15.18 -9.93 9.47
N ALA A 79 -14.46 -10.79 8.77
CA ALA A 79 -14.54 -10.85 7.32
C ALA A 79 -15.97 -11.23 6.89
N PRO A 80 -16.56 -10.50 5.92
CA PRO A 80 -17.93 -10.76 5.49
C PRO A 80 -18.07 -12.07 4.71
N LEU A 81 -16.98 -12.61 4.20
CA LEU A 81 -16.88 -13.88 3.50
C LEU A 81 -15.71 -14.68 4.09
N GLY A 82 -15.95 -15.95 4.38
CA GLY A 82 -14.95 -16.84 4.95
C GLY A 82 -15.35 -17.46 6.29
N PRO A 83 -14.43 -18.14 6.97
CA PRO A 83 -14.69 -18.74 8.28
C PRO A 83 -15.10 -17.69 9.32
N SER A 84 -15.98 -18.06 10.24
CA SER A 84 -16.52 -17.16 11.28
C SER A 84 -15.46 -16.52 12.19
N GLY A 85 -14.30 -17.17 12.32
CA GLY A 85 -13.15 -16.65 13.09
C GLY A 85 -12.21 -15.74 12.33
N LEU A 86 -12.43 -15.50 11.01
CA LEU A 86 -11.56 -14.66 10.21
C LEU A 86 -11.80 -13.19 10.51
N LEU A 87 -10.77 -12.52 11.02
CA LEU A 87 -10.76 -11.09 11.27
C LEU A 87 -9.93 -10.38 10.21
N MET A 88 -10.31 -9.14 9.89
CA MET A 88 -9.61 -8.33 8.90
C MET A 88 -9.48 -6.88 9.36
N ALA A 89 -8.42 -6.22 8.89
CA ALA A 89 -8.23 -4.79 9.00
C ALA A 89 -7.56 -4.31 7.71
N THR A 90 -8.23 -3.45 6.95
CA THR A 90 -7.74 -2.98 5.65
C THR A 90 -8.28 -1.59 5.31
N GLY A 91 -7.79 -0.99 4.22
CA GLY A 91 -8.29 0.30 3.75
C GLY A 91 -7.82 1.49 4.58
N MET A 92 -6.63 1.41 5.17
CA MET A 92 -6.12 2.42 6.11
C MET A 92 -5.82 3.78 5.47
N GLY A 93 -5.62 3.84 4.14
CA GLY A 93 -5.51 5.07 3.35
C GLY A 93 -4.48 6.06 3.89
N LYS A 94 -3.19 5.71 3.96
CA LYS A 94 -2.08 6.53 4.51
C LYS A 94 -2.15 6.85 6.01
N TRP A 95 -3.23 6.47 6.70
CA TRP A 95 -3.43 6.68 8.14
C TRP A 95 -3.22 5.39 8.95
N GLY A 96 -2.25 4.55 8.49
CA GLY A 96 -2.00 3.24 9.08
C GLY A 96 -1.67 3.28 10.58
N MET A 97 -0.94 4.28 11.06
CA MET A 97 -0.62 4.42 12.48
C MET A 97 -1.86 4.62 13.34
N THR A 98 -2.71 5.58 12.96
CA THR A 98 -3.96 5.91 13.69
C THR A 98 -4.99 4.79 13.55
N ASN A 99 -5.28 4.40 12.30
CA ASN A 99 -6.30 3.39 12.02
C ASN A 99 -5.86 1.99 12.47
N GLY A 100 -4.56 1.70 12.46
CA GLY A 100 -4.00 0.45 12.99
C GLY A 100 -4.16 0.34 14.51
N SER A 101 -3.97 1.44 15.24
CA SER A 101 -4.23 1.46 16.68
C SER A 101 -5.71 1.23 16.99
N ALA A 102 -6.61 1.91 16.25
CA ALA A 102 -8.05 1.67 16.36
C ALA A 102 -8.42 0.23 15.98
N ALA A 103 -7.79 -0.34 14.95
CA ALA A 103 -8.00 -1.71 14.55
C ALA A 103 -7.63 -2.70 15.66
N GLY A 104 -6.49 -2.47 16.33
CA GLY A 104 -6.09 -3.30 17.48
C GLY A 104 -7.16 -3.33 18.58
N LEU A 105 -7.71 -2.17 18.93
CA LEU A 105 -8.79 -2.08 19.93
C LEU A 105 -10.06 -2.79 19.46
N ILE A 106 -10.51 -2.52 18.23
CA ILE A 106 -11.73 -3.15 17.69
C ILE A 106 -11.60 -4.67 17.63
N LEU A 107 -10.46 -5.17 17.13
CA LEU A 107 -10.26 -6.62 17.01
C LEU A 107 -10.15 -7.29 18.38
N ALA A 108 -9.52 -6.66 19.37
CA ALA A 108 -9.48 -7.13 20.73
C ALA A 108 -10.89 -7.18 21.35
N ASP A 109 -11.70 -6.14 21.18
CA ASP A 109 -13.09 -6.10 21.65
C ASP A 109 -13.94 -7.21 21.00
N ILE A 110 -13.76 -7.47 19.71
CA ILE A 110 -14.45 -8.56 19.01
C ILE A 110 -14.07 -9.92 19.59
N ILE A 111 -12.78 -10.15 19.87
CA ILE A 111 -12.28 -11.42 20.42
C ILE A 111 -12.80 -11.64 21.84
N THR A 112 -12.86 -10.59 22.64
CA THR A 112 -13.31 -10.66 24.03
C THR A 112 -14.81 -10.50 24.21
N GLY A 113 -15.57 -10.28 23.12
CA GLY A 113 -17.03 -10.09 23.16
C GLY A 113 -17.47 -8.74 23.72
N GLN A 114 -16.60 -7.72 23.69
CA GLN A 114 -16.85 -6.39 24.25
C GLN A 114 -17.04 -5.31 23.17
N GLU A 115 -17.67 -5.65 22.06
CA GLU A 115 -17.83 -4.73 20.92
C GLU A 115 -18.41 -3.39 21.33
N LYS A 116 -17.80 -2.31 20.86
CA LYS A 116 -18.22 -0.93 21.15
C LYS A 116 -19.09 -0.37 20.02
N PRO A 117 -20.12 0.45 20.33
CA PRO A 117 -21.00 1.02 19.31
C PRO A 117 -20.29 1.85 18.25
N TRP A 118 -19.24 2.59 18.59
CA TRP A 118 -18.50 3.42 17.65
C TRP A 118 -17.77 2.60 16.56
N ALA A 119 -17.40 1.35 16.85
CA ALA A 119 -16.75 0.46 15.90
C ALA A 119 -17.67 0.04 14.74
N ALA A 120 -18.97 0.21 14.89
CA ALA A 120 -19.96 -0.17 13.88
C ALA A 120 -19.73 0.55 12.53
N ALA A 121 -19.26 1.81 12.56
CA ALA A 121 -18.96 2.57 11.35
C ALA A 121 -17.81 1.98 10.51
N LEU A 122 -16.94 1.21 11.15
CA LEU A 122 -15.76 0.61 10.51
C LEU A 122 -15.94 -0.88 10.20
N LYS A 123 -17.11 -1.46 10.46
CA LYS A 123 -17.37 -2.87 10.15
C LYS A 123 -17.16 -3.15 8.66
N PRO A 124 -16.59 -4.32 8.31
CA PRO A 124 -16.43 -4.71 6.92
C PRO A 124 -17.76 -4.71 6.17
N ARG A 125 -17.75 -4.16 4.97
CA ARG A 125 -18.91 -3.97 4.11
C ARG A 125 -18.75 -4.73 2.80
N LEU A 126 -19.81 -5.39 2.36
CA LEU A 126 -19.85 -5.97 1.02
C LEU A 126 -20.01 -4.85 -0.02
N ALA A 127 -19.39 -5.04 -1.16
CA ALA A 127 -19.37 -4.05 -2.26
C ALA A 127 -20.78 -3.57 -2.68
N GLY A 128 -21.79 -4.43 -2.56
CA GLY A 128 -23.18 -4.09 -2.92
C GLY A 128 -23.88 -3.07 -2.02
N SER A 129 -23.31 -2.80 -0.82
CA SER A 129 -23.84 -1.80 0.11
C SER A 129 -23.13 -0.46 0.06
N ILE A 130 -22.23 -0.26 -0.91
CA ILE A 130 -21.37 0.93 -1.01
C ILE A 130 -21.91 1.87 -2.10
N PRO A 131 -22.17 3.15 -1.80
CA PRO A 131 -22.36 4.17 -2.83
C PRO A 131 -21.11 4.22 -3.71
N GLY A 132 -21.27 3.94 -5.00
CA GLY A 132 -20.15 3.91 -5.97
C GLY A 132 -19.82 2.53 -6.53
N LEU A 133 -20.77 1.61 -6.54
CA LEU A 133 -20.60 0.27 -7.13
C LEU A 133 -20.02 0.29 -8.54
N GLY A 134 -20.38 1.30 -9.36
CA GLY A 134 -19.80 1.50 -10.69
C GLY A 134 -18.29 1.79 -10.67
N LYS A 135 -17.81 2.57 -9.69
CA LYS A 135 -16.39 2.83 -9.49
C LYS A 135 -15.66 1.56 -9.02
N PHE A 136 -16.30 0.81 -8.14
CA PHE A 136 -15.77 -0.49 -7.67
C PHE A 136 -15.65 -1.49 -8.83
N ALA A 137 -16.69 -1.65 -9.65
CA ALA A 137 -16.67 -2.55 -10.80
C ALA A 137 -15.58 -2.16 -11.81
N ARG A 138 -15.42 -0.85 -12.11
CA ARG A 138 -14.38 -0.35 -13.00
C ARG A 138 -12.97 -0.61 -12.46
N LEU A 139 -12.73 -0.36 -11.17
CA LEU A 139 -11.43 -0.60 -10.55
C LEU A 139 -11.07 -2.10 -10.54
N ASN A 140 -12.03 -2.97 -10.24
CA ASN A 140 -11.81 -4.41 -10.25
C ASN A 140 -11.65 -4.97 -11.66
N ALA A 141 -12.36 -4.45 -12.66
CA ALA A 141 -12.15 -4.78 -14.06
C ALA A 141 -10.74 -4.37 -14.53
N GLU A 142 -10.24 -3.18 -14.14
CA GLU A 142 -8.88 -2.73 -14.43
C GLU A 142 -7.83 -3.66 -13.80
N VAL A 143 -8.05 -4.06 -12.55
CA VAL A 143 -7.18 -5.04 -11.86
C VAL A 143 -7.24 -6.40 -12.54
N GLY A 144 -8.44 -6.89 -12.87
CA GLY A 144 -8.63 -8.15 -13.58
C GLY A 144 -7.92 -8.19 -14.93
N VAL A 145 -8.07 -7.12 -15.73
CA VAL A 145 -7.38 -6.99 -17.02
C VAL A 145 -5.86 -6.96 -16.84
N LYS A 146 -5.35 -6.28 -15.82
CA LYS A 146 -3.90 -6.24 -15.53
C LYS A 146 -3.37 -7.60 -15.06
N LEU A 147 -4.14 -8.31 -14.24
CA LEU A 147 -3.80 -9.66 -13.81
C LEU A 147 -3.76 -10.62 -15.01
N LEU A 148 -4.76 -10.56 -15.88
CA LEU A 148 -4.80 -11.37 -17.10
C LEU A 148 -3.65 -11.02 -18.06
N LYS A 149 -3.37 -9.73 -18.26
CA LYS A 149 -2.21 -9.30 -19.07
C LYS A 149 -0.88 -9.73 -18.44
N GLY A 150 -0.72 -9.60 -17.13
CA GLY A 150 0.46 -10.09 -16.42
C GLY A 150 0.61 -11.60 -16.48
N TRP A 151 -0.49 -12.33 -16.63
CA TRP A 151 -0.52 -13.78 -16.78
C TRP A 151 -0.19 -14.22 -18.22
N ALA A 152 -0.66 -13.46 -19.21
CA ALA A 152 -0.47 -13.77 -20.64
C ALA A 152 0.85 -13.21 -21.21
N VAL A 153 1.38 -12.12 -20.65
CA VAL A 153 2.61 -11.47 -21.08
C VAL A 153 3.61 -11.61 -19.94
N GLU A 154 4.20 -12.78 -19.82
CA GLU A 154 5.32 -13.01 -18.91
C GLU A 154 6.59 -12.36 -19.49
N PRO A 155 7.14 -11.30 -18.89
CA PRO A 155 8.52 -10.97 -19.18
C PRO A 155 9.37 -12.10 -18.64
N ARG A 156 10.09 -12.81 -19.48
CA ARG A 156 11.16 -13.70 -19.05
C ARG A 156 12.17 -12.85 -18.30
N LEU A 157 12.10 -12.85 -16.99
CA LEU A 157 13.14 -12.30 -16.15
C LEU A 157 14.36 -13.20 -16.32
N THR A 158 15.37 -12.70 -17.04
CA THR A 158 16.68 -13.33 -17.05
C THR A 158 17.24 -13.30 -15.63
N PRO A 159 17.91 -14.38 -15.16
CA PRO A 159 18.40 -14.48 -13.78
C PRO A 159 19.40 -13.38 -13.39
N ASP A 160 20.01 -12.70 -14.35
CA ASP A 160 21.10 -11.74 -14.17
C ASP A 160 20.67 -10.27 -14.21
N SER A 161 19.37 -9.97 -14.27
CA SER A 161 18.96 -8.58 -14.06
C SER A 161 19.07 -8.29 -12.56
N GLU A 162 20.18 -7.66 -12.15
CA GLU A 162 20.31 -7.02 -10.85
C GLU A 162 19.04 -6.25 -10.58
N SER A 163 18.40 -6.56 -9.45
CA SER A 163 17.24 -5.83 -8.99
C SER A 163 17.69 -4.41 -8.70
N GLN A 164 17.49 -3.49 -9.65
CA GLN A 164 17.66 -2.07 -9.38
C GLN A 164 16.79 -1.73 -8.17
N GLU A 165 17.40 -1.14 -7.16
CA GLU A 165 16.73 -0.71 -5.93
C GLU A 165 15.40 -0.02 -6.27
N GLY A 166 14.31 -0.52 -5.71
CA GLY A 166 12.96 0.00 -5.95
C GLY A 166 12.08 -0.77 -6.94
N ARG A 167 12.57 -1.83 -7.59
CA ARG A 167 11.73 -2.76 -8.38
C ARG A 167 11.42 -4.00 -7.55
N GLY A 168 10.20 -4.05 -7.01
CA GLY A 168 9.66 -5.29 -6.46
C GLY A 168 9.46 -6.31 -7.59
N ALA A 169 10.29 -7.35 -7.66
CA ALA A 169 10.07 -8.47 -8.55
C ALA A 169 9.14 -9.49 -7.86
N VAL A 170 7.96 -9.72 -8.41
CA VAL A 170 7.12 -10.85 -8.01
C VAL A 170 7.66 -12.09 -8.71
N ARG A 171 8.39 -12.93 -7.99
CA ARG A 171 8.75 -14.26 -8.47
C ARG A 171 7.53 -15.17 -8.42
N ARG A 172 7.03 -15.60 -9.54
CA ARG A 172 6.12 -16.73 -9.63
C ARG A 172 6.94 -18.02 -9.51
N HIS A 173 6.75 -18.74 -8.44
CA HIS A 173 7.27 -20.10 -8.34
C HIS A 173 6.29 -21.03 -9.09
N VAL A 174 6.53 -21.25 -10.37
CA VAL A 174 5.93 -22.37 -11.09
C VAL A 174 6.87 -23.54 -10.82
N PRO A 175 6.44 -24.61 -10.13
CA PRO A 175 7.29 -25.79 -10.00
C PRO A 175 7.57 -26.31 -11.41
N ALA A 176 8.83 -26.30 -11.80
CA ALA A 176 9.25 -26.97 -13.02
C ALA A 176 8.89 -28.47 -12.90
N PRO A 177 8.39 -29.11 -13.97
CA PRO A 177 8.19 -30.54 -13.96
C PRO A 177 9.54 -31.21 -13.70
N GLN A 178 9.63 -31.95 -12.60
CA GLN A 178 10.82 -32.77 -12.33
C GLN A 178 10.92 -33.78 -13.45
N ALA A 179 11.99 -33.70 -14.22
CA ALA A 179 12.36 -34.77 -15.14
C ALA A 179 12.71 -35.98 -14.30
N VAL A 180 11.87 -36.99 -14.35
CA VAL A 180 12.17 -38.32 -13.80
C VAL A 180 13.21 -38.92 -14.73
N SER A 181 14.47 -38.95 -14.28
CA SER A 181 15.50 -39.73 -14.94
C SER A 181 15.25 -41.21 -14.59
N THR A 182 14.92 -42.00 -15.61
CA THR A 182 14.98 -43.45 -15.58
C THR A 182 16.45 -43.92 -15.59
#